data_e1cca3b35159289f51ed853927dcb52e
#
_entry.id   e1cca3b35159289f51ed853927dcb52e
#
_cell.length_a   1.000
_cell.length_b   1.000
_cell.length_c   1.000
_cell.angle_alpha   90.00
_cell.angle_beta   90.00
_cell.angle_gamma   90.00
#
_symmetry.space_group_name_H-M   'P 1'
#
loop_
_entity.id
_entity.type
_entity.pdbx_description
1 polymer ?
#
loop_
_entity_poly.entity_id
_entity_poly.type
_entity_poly.pdbx_seq_one_letter_code
_entity_poly.pdbx_strand_id
1 'polypeptide(L)'
;LSRTINFDAFEPLVIAAKNAGVERFIYASSSSVYGGSEKTDVTESHPLVPLTLYNKYKGLCEPLLFKHETEDFVCTVIRPATLCGYAPRQRLDLTVNILTNWAINRRKITVFGGSQLRPNLHIQDMCDLYKQLLIEDGRKIRGQTFNVGYQNMSVMDIALLVKRVVQEETPGEADIRIEKCSSDDLRSYHINSDKIRKTIGFEPKY
;
A
#
# COMPACT_ATOMS: atom_id res chain seq x y z
N LEU A 1 -7.64 21.71 5.51
CA LEU A 1 -6.53 20.98 6.16
C LEU A 1 -6.02 19.83 5.29
N SER A 2 -6.87 18.91 4.80
CA SER A 2 -6.41 17.77 3.97
C SER A 2 -5.73 18.22 2.68
N ARG A 3 -6.27 19.21 1.97
CA ARG A 3 -5.66 19.77 0.76
C ARG A 3 -4.31 20.42 1.07
N THR A 4 -4.26 21.26 2.09
CA THR A 4 -3.06 22.02 2.45
C THR A 4 -1.88 21.10 2.77
N ILE A 5 -2.13 20.03 3.55
CA ILE A 5 -1.07 19.08 3.97
C ILE A 5 -0.68 18.13 2.84
N ASN A 6 -1.67 17.55 2.12
CA ASN A 6 -1.40 16.45 1.17
C ASN A 6 -1.11 16.93 -0.26
N PHE A 7 -1.39 18.19 -0.59
CA PHE A 7 -1.22 18.70 -1.94
C PHE A 7 -0.50 20.05 -1.98
N ASP A 8 -1.02 21.10 -1.32
CA ASP A 8 -0.46 22.46 -1.46
C ASP A 8 1.01 22.54 -0.91
N ALA A 9 1.36 21.74 0.10
CA ALA A 9 2.71 21.69 0.67
C ALA A 9 3.68 20.79 -0.12
N PHE A 10 3.20 19.99 -1.07
CA PHE A 10 4.03 18.97 -1.71
C PHE A 10 5.06 19.56 -2.67
N GLU A 11 4.65 20.38 -3.64
CA GLU A 11 5.58 20.97 -4.60
C GLU A 11 6.62 21.88 -3.94
N PRO A 12 6.28 22.76 -2.95
CA PRO A 12 7.28 23.46 -2.16
C PRO A 12 8.31 22.56 -1.48
N LEU A 13 7.87 21.41 -0.92
CA LEU A 13 8.79 20.44 -0.32
C LEU A 13 9.74 19.84 -1.35
N VAL A 14 9.25 19.45 -2.53
CA VAL A 14 10.06 18.89 -3.62
C VAL A 14 11.12 19.90 -4.07
N ILE A 15 10.73 21.17 -4.26
CA ILE A 15 11.64 22.24 -4.64
C ILE A 15 12.70 22.48 -3.55
N ALA A 16 12.31 22.51 -2.29
CA ALA A 16 13.23 22.68 -1.17
C ALA A 16 14.24 21.52 -1.09
N ALA A 17 13.78 20.28 -1.25
CA ALA A 17 14.66 19.10 -1.27
C ALA A 17 15.67 19.18 -2.41
N LYS A 18 15.23 19.51 -3.62
CA LYS A 18 16.11 19.67 -4.79
C LYS A 18 17.15 20.78 -4.56
N ASN A 19 16.74 21.94 -4.07
CA ASN A 19 17.65 23.05 -3.80
C ASN A 19 18.65 22.76 -2.66
N ALA A 20 18.29 21.84 -1.75
CA ALA A 20 19.18 21.36 -0.69
C ALA A 20 20.16 20.27 -1.15
N GLY A 21 20.20 19.92 -2.44
CA GLY A 21 21.10 18.93 -2.99
C GLY A 21 20.67 17.47 -2.71
N VAL A 22 19.40 17.22 -2.45
CA VAL A 22 18.89 15.85 -2.36
C VAL A 22 18.96 15.19 -3.73
N GLU A 23 19.61 14.04 -3.81
CA GLU A 23 19.81 13.30 -5.07
C GLU A 23 18.63 12.40 -5.42
N ARG A 24 17.85 11.93 -4.43
CA ARG A 24 16.75 10.97 -4.63
C ARG A 24 15.51 11.37 -3.85
N PHE A 25 14.39 11.40 -4.53
CA PHE A 25 13.09 11.64 -3.92
C PHE A 25 12.13 10.48 -4.25
N ILE A 26 11.82 9.68 -3.24
CA ILE A 26 10.90 8.54 -3.36
C ILE A 26 9.56 8.95 -2.76
N TYR A 27 8.55 9.06 -3.59
CA TYR A 27 7.20 9.46 -3.16
C TYR A 27 6.30 8.24 -2.94
N ALA A 28 5.84 8.07 -1.71
CA ALA A 28 4.78 7.12 -1.40
C ALA A 28 3.41 7.70 -1.80
N SER A 29 2.95 7.36 -3.01
CA SER A 29 1.57 7.51 -3.42
C SER A 29 0.70 6.43 -2.75
N SER A 30 -0.21 5.78 -3.44
CA SER A 30 -1.05 4.71 -2.91
C SER A 30 -1.68 3.91 -4.05
N SER A 31 -1.84 2.62 -3.91
CA SER A 31 -2.65 1.81 -4.84
C SER A 31 -4.13 2.26 -4.89
N SER A 32 -4.61 2.93 -3.86
CA SER A 32 -5.98 3.44 -3.81
C SER A 32 -6.26 4.61 -4.78
N VAL A 33 -5.23 5.16 -5.44
CA VAL A 33 -5.39 6.18 -6.50
C VAL A 33 -6.15 5.65 -7.73
N TYR A 34 -6.13 4.33 -7.95
CA TYR A 34 -6.89 3.69 -9.03
C TYR A 34 -8.41 3.67 -8.78
N GLY A 35 -8.83 3.84 -7.51
CA GLY A 35 -10.22 3.62 -7.13
C GLY A 35 -10.59 2.14 -7.09
N GLY A 36 -11.89 1.83 -7.05
CA GLY A 36 -12.38 0.46 -7.20
C GLY A 36 -12.25 0.01 -8.66
N SER A 37 -11.73 -1.18 -8.88
CA SER A 37 -11.62 -1.76 -10.22
C SER A 37 -12.22 -3.17 -10.24
N GLU A 38 -13.03 -3.45 -11.25
CA GLU A 38 -13.49 -4.81 -11.56
C GLU A 38 -12.40 -5.61 -12.31
N LYS A 39 -11.36 -4.93 -12.82
CA LYS A 39 -10.25 -5.57 -13.52
C LYS A 39 -9.30 -6.20 -12.51
N THR A 40 -8.88 -7.41 -12.82
CA THR A 40 -7.97 -8.21 -11.99
C THR A 40 -6.48 -7.96 -12.27
N ASP A 41 -6.16 -7.11 -13.24
CA ASP A 41 -4.78 -6.79 -13.64
C ASP A 41 -4.60 -5.27 -13.72
N VAL A 42 -4.51 -4.62 -12.57
CA VAL A 42 -4.34 -3.17 -12.46
C VAL A 42 -2.85 -2.82 -12.45
N THR A 43 -2.33 -2.46 -13.61
CA THR A 43 -0.94 -2.02 -13.81
C THR A 43 -0.80 -0.50 -13.62
N GLU A 44 0.44 0.01 -13.66
CA GLU A 44 0.73 1.44 -13.51
C GLU A 44 0.17 2.32 -14.63
N SER A 45 -0.14 1.74 -15.79
CA SER A 45 -0.78 2.42 -16.92
C SER A 45 -2.29 2.60 -16.77
N HIS A 46 -2.89 2.02 -15.72
CA HIS A 46 -4.31 2.16 -15.45
C HIS A 46 -4.68 3.61 -15.13
N PRO A 47 -5.84 4.12 -15.59
CA PRO A 47 -6.29 5.46 -15.24
C PRO A 47 -6.50 5.61 -13.74
N LEU A 48 -6.16 6.78 -13.20
CA LEU A 48 -6.41 7.12 -11.82
C LEU A 48 -7.85 7.63 -11.65
N VAL A 49 -8.66 6.91 -10.88
CA VAL A 49 -10.07 7.23 -10.59
C VAL A 49 -10.28 7.30 -9.07
N PRO A 50 -9.65 8.27 -8.39
CA PRO A 50 -9.64 8.36 -6.95
C PRO A 50 -11.05 8.61 -6.39
N LEU A 51 -11.45 7.83 -5.38
CA LEU A 51 -12.76 7.90 -4.74
C LEU A 51 -12.80 8.84 -3.52
N THR A 52 -11.65 9.21 -2.99
CA THR A 52 -11.54 10.09 -1.83
C THR A 52 -10.62 11.28 -2.10
N LEU A 53 -10.77 12.36 -1.34
CA LEU A 53 -9.86 13.52 -1.45
C LEU A 53 -8.40 13.13 -1.16
N TYR A 54 -8.16 12.20 -0.22
CA TYR A 54 -6.82 11.69 0.05
C TYR A 54 -6.21 11.04 -1.19
N ASN A 55 -6.92 10.11 -1.82
CA ASN A 55 -6.45 9.41 -3.02
C ASN A 55 -6.25 10.37 -4.18
N LYS A 56 -7.16 11.35 -4.34
CA LYS A 56 -7.05 12.40 -5.35
C LYS A 56 -5.75 13.21 -5.19
N TYR A 57 -5.48 13.67 -3.98
CA TYR A 57 -4.26 14.45 -3.72
C TYR A 57 -3.00 13.62 -3.87
N LYS A 58 -3.02 12.35 -3.47
CA LYS A 58 -1.90 11.43 -3.71
C LYS A 58 -1.57 11.31 -5.20
N GLY A 59 -2.57 11.06 -6.03
CA GLY A 59 -2.39 10.95 -7.49
C GLY A 59 -1.95 12.26 -8.14
N LEU A 60 -2.49 13.41 -7.72
CA LEU A 60 -2.12 14.72 -8.26
C LEU A 60 -0.66 15.12 -7.95
N CYS A 61 -0.08 14.63 -6.88
CA CYS A 61 1.32 14.89 -6.52
C CYS A 61 2.31 14.14 -7.43
N GLU A 62 1.93 13.03 -8.06
CA GLU A 62 2.83 12.25 -8.89
C GLU A 62 3.40 13.06 -10.07
N PRO A 63 2.56 13.68 -10.94
CA PRO A 63 3.09 14.50 -12.03
C PRO A 63 3.82 15.76 -11.54
N LEU A 64 3.45 16.31 -10.37
CA LEU A 64 4.18 17.43 -9.79
C LEU A 64 5.62 17.04 -9.41
N LEU A 65 5.84 15.82 -8.88
CA LEU A 65 7.17 15.33 -8.59
C LEU A 65 8.01 15.22 -9.86
N PHE A 66 7.49 14.55 -10.90
CA PHE A 66 8.22 14.32 -12.14
C PHE A 66 8.55 15.60 -12.92
N LYS A 67 7.78 16.68 -12.74
CA LYS A 67 8.07 18.00 -13.30
C LYS A 67 9.44 18.55 -12.85
N HIS A 68 9.91 18.16 -11.67
CA HIS A 68 11.16 18.63 -11.06
C HIS A 68 12.34 17.67 -11.27
N GLU A 69 12.12 16.52 -11.90
CA GLU A 69 13.13 15.50 -12.14
C GLU A 69 14.28 16.03 -13.01
N THR A 70 15.50 15.62 -12.69
CA THR A 70 16.73 15.84 -13.48
C THR A 70 17.64 14.64 -13.35
N GLU A 71 18.81 14.67 -14.02
CA GLU A 71 19.83 13.61 -13.84
C GLU A 71 20.35 13.54 -12.41
N ASP A 72 20.52 14.69 -11.76
CA ASP A 72 21.02 14.81 -10.39
C ASP A 72 19.90 14.77 -9.32
N PHE A 73 18.64 14.74 -9.71
CA PHE A 73 17.47 14.63 -8.81
C PHE A 73 16.52 13.54 -9.29
N VAL A 74 16.83 12.32 -8.90
CA VAL A 74 16.09 11.12 -9.30
C VAL A 74 14.76 11.03 -8.55
N CYS A 75 13.66 11.11 -9.28
CA CYS A 75 12.32 11.02 -8.74
C CYS A 75 11.70 9.66 -9.03
N THR A 76 11.14 9.01 -7.99
CA THR A 76 10.45 7.72 -8.11
C THR A 76 9.15 7.76 -7.35
N VAL A 77 8.08 7.27 -7.95
CA VAL A 77 6.77 7.10 -7.31
C VAL A 77 6.55 5.63 -7.00
N ILE A 78 6.10 5.33 -5.80
CA ILE A 78 5.60 4.01 -5.44
C ILE A 78 4.13 4.09 -5.05
N ARG A 79 3.33 3.11 -5.49
CA ARG A 79 1.89 2.96 -5.16
C ARG A 79 1.72 1.69 -4.33
N PRO A 80 2.00 1.78 -3.00
CA PRO A 80 1.95 0.61 -2.15
C PRO A 80 0.52 0.12 -1.95
N ALA A 81 0.41 -1.20 -1.77
CA ALA A 81 -0.74 -1.90 -1.20
C ALA A 81 -0.99 -1.47 0.26
N THR A 82 -2.04 -1.98 0.87
CA THR A 82 -2.28 -1.79 2.30
C THR A 82 -1.17 -2.46 3.11
N LEU A 83 -0.47 -1.67 3.91
CA LEU A 83 0.61 -2.18 4.75
C LEU A 83 0.06 -2.90 5.97
N CYS A 84 0.64 -4.05 6.29
CA CYS A 84 0.33 -4.83 7.48
C CYS A 84 1.61 -5.20 8.24
N GLY A 85 1.47 -5.72 9.45
CA GLY A 85 2.58 -6.09 10.32
C GLY A 85 2.82 -5.10 11.45
N TYR A 86 3.72 -5.46 12.35
CA TYR A 86 4.04 -4.67 13.53
C TYR A 86 4.81 -3.39 13.19
N ALA A 87 4.42 -2.30 13.83
CA ALA A 87 5.14 -1.03 13.78
C ALA A 87 4.99 -0.29 15.12
N PRO A 88 5.98 0.55 15.54
CA PRO A 88 5.89 1.31 16.79
C PRO A 88 4.63 2.19 16.87
N ARG A 89 4.18 2.73 15.74
CA ARG A 89 2.88 3.40 15.60
C ARG A 89 1.91 2.49 14.84
N GLN A 90 1.44 1.45 15.52
CA GLN A 90 0.54 0.45 14.95
C GLN A 90 -0.80 1.07 14.55
N ARG A 91 -1.22 0.86 13.30
CA ARG A 91 -2.57 1.16 12.82
C ARG A 91 -3.43 -0.09 12.92
N LEU A 92 -4.43 -0.06 13.81
CA LEU A 92 -5.37 -1.18 14.02
C LEU A 92 -6.67 -1.05 13.20
N ASP A 93 -6.74 -0.09 12.30
CA ASP A 93 -7.88 0.14 11.39
C ASP A 93 -7.64 -0.45 9.98
N LEU A 94 -6.49 -1.06 9.74
CA LEU A 94 -6.15 -1.73 8.48
C LEU A 94 -6.54 -3.21 8.52
N THR A 95 -6.95 -3.78 7.39
CA THR A 95 -7.62 -5.07 7.29
C THR A 95 -6.90 -6.19 8.07
N VAL A 96 -5.67 -6.51 7.73
CA VAL A 96 -4.92 -7.59 8.42
C VAL A 96 -4.76 -7.27 9.90
N ASN A 97 -4.36 -6.04 10.23
CA ASN A 97 -4.07 -5.63 11.59
C ASN A 97 -5.31 -5.67 12.50
N ILE A 98 -6.48 -5.18 12.02
CA ILE A 98 -7.71 -5.17 12.82
C ILE A 98 -8.26 -6.59 13.01
N LEU A 99 -8.23 -7.44 11.97
CA LEU A 99 -8.70 -8.82 12.08
C LEU A 99 -7.82 -9.62 13.05
N THR A 100 -6.49 -9.43 13.01
CA THR A 100 -5.56 -10.04 13.95
C THR A 100 -5.81 -9.55 15.39
N ASN A 101 -5.99 -8.24 15.58
CA ASN A 101 -6.31 -7.67 16.88
C ASN A 101 -7.62 -8.24 17.45
N TRP A 102 -8.65 -8.39 16.62
CA TRP A 102 -9.91 -9.00 17.07
C TRP A 102 -9.77 -10.50 17.37
N ALA A 103 -9.01 -11.23 16.56
CA ALA A 103 -8.74 -12.64 16.78
C ALA A 103 -8.10 -12.87 18.16
N ILE A 104 -7.08 -12.09 18.49
CA ILE A 104 -6.35 -12.22 19.77
C ILE A 104 -7.20 -11.76 20.93
N ASN A 105 -7.74 -10.54 20.89
CA ASN A 105 -8.32 -9.90 22.06
C ASN A 105 -9.80 -10.21 22.29
N ARG A 106 -10.52 -10.69 21.26
CA ARG A 106 -11.96 -10.96 21.32
C ARG A 106 -12.33 -12.41 21.00
N ARG A 107 -11.38 -13.20 20.52
CA ARG A 107 -11.61 -14.55 19.98
C ARG A 107 -12.75 -14.58 18.93
N LYS A 108 -12.91 -13.46 18.24
CA LYS A 108 -14.00 -13.25 17.29
C LYS A 108 -13.54 -12.29 16.19
N ILE A 109 -13.71 -12.68 14.93
CA ILE A 109 -13.42 -11.86 13.76
C ILE A 109 -14.76 -11.49 13.09
N THR A 110 -15.03 -10.20 12.93
CA THR A 110 -16.20 -9.73 12.16
C THR A 110 -15.77 -9.38 10.75
N VAL A 111 -16.37 -10.04 9.76
CA VAL A 111 -16.09 -9.82 8.33
C VAL A 111 -17.28 -9.10 7.69
N PHE A 112 -17.07 -7.88 7.25
CA PHE A 112 -18.06 -7.11 6.49
C PHE A 112 -17.93 -7.42 5.00
N GLY A 113 -18.97 -7.98 4.38
CA GLY A 113 -18.96 -8.48 3.00
C GLY A 113 -18.18 -9.77 2.87
N GLY A 114 -16.88 -9.67 2.57
CA GLY A 114 -15.92 -10.78 2.55
C GLY A 114 -15.33 -11.11 1.19
N SER A 115 -16.05 -10.92 0.08
CA SER A 115 -15.57 -11.22 -1.29
C SER A 115 -14.67 -10.14 -1.88
N GLN A 116 -14.74 -8.91 -1.35
CA GLN A 116 -13.94 -7.80 -1.84
C GLN A 116 -12.44 -8.03 -1.64
N LEU A 117 -11.67 -7.76 -2.69
CA LEU A 117 -10.22 -7.94 -2.69
C LEU A 117 -9.51 -6.77 -2.01
N ARG A 118 -8.43 -7.09 -1.34
CA ARG A 118 -7.50 -6.12 -0.73
C ARG A 118 -6.07 -6.52 -1.08
N PRO A 119 -5.31 -5.65 -1.75
CA PRO A 119 -3.88 -5.86 -1.92
C PRO A 119 -3.18 -5.60 -0.59
N ASN A 120 -2.26 -6.48 -0.22
CA ASN A 120 -1.52 -6.40 1.04
C ASN A 120 -0.02 -6.44 0.78
N LEU A 121 0.74 -5.82 1.69
CA LEU A 121 2.19 -5.82 1.71
C LEU A 121 2.66 -5.75 3.17
N HIS A 122 3.62 -6.58 3.54
CA HIS A 122 4.19 -6.51 4.88
C HIS A 122 5.07 -5.25 5.05
N ILE A 123 5.06 -4.65 6.24
CA ILE A 123 5.82 -3.43 6.53
C ILE A 123 7.33 -3.63 6.34
N GLN A 124 7.85 -4.84 6.64
CA GLN A 124 9.27 -5.14 6.45
C GLN A 124 9.65 -5.12 4.97
N ASP A 125 8.81 -5.69 4.10
CA ASP A 125 9.03 -5.63 2.64
C ASP A 125 9.06 -4.19 2.14
N MET A 126 8.18 -3.34 2.68
CA MET A 126 8.18 -1.91 2.35
C MET A 126 9.47 -1.21 2.79
N CYS A 127 9.98 -1.53 3.99
CA CYS A 127 11.26 -1.01 4.48
C CYS A 127 12.43 -1.48 3.61
N ASP A 128 12.43 -2.74 3.21
CA ASP A 128 13.48 -3.31 2.36
C ASP A 128 13.45 -2.71 0.95
N LEU A 129 12.24 -2.46 0.41
CA LEU A 129 12.11 -1.71 -0.84
C LEU A 129 12.68 -0.31 -0.75
N TYR A 130 12.40 0.44 0.32
CA TYR A 130 12.99 1.78 0.48
C TYR A 130 14.50 1.73 0.50
N LYS A 131 15.10 0.78 1.25
CA LYS A 131 16.56 0.58 1.25
C LYS A 131 17.09 0.29 -0.14
N GLN A 132 16.44 -0.61 -0.89
CA GLN A 132 16.83 -0.93 -2.26
C GLN A 132 16.75 0.28 -3.17
N LEU A 133 15.65 1.04 -3.16
CA LEU A 133 15.48 2.22 -3.99
C LEU A 133 16.49 3.32 -3.70
N LEU A 134 16.99 3.42 -2.45
CA LEU A 134 18.01 4.41 -2.07
C LEU A 134 19.38 4.12 -2.70
N ILE A 135 19.69 2.87 -3.03
CA ILE A 135 20.98 2.44 -3.57
C ILE A 135 20.91 1.93 -5.03
N GLU A 136 19.70 1.76 -5.58
CA GLU A 136 19.51 1.24 -6.95
C GLU A 136 20.12 2.20 -8.00
N ASP A 137 20.45 1.67 -9.19
CA ASP A 137 20.88 2.52 -10.31
C ASP A 137 19.76 3.53 -10.65
N GLY A 138 20.08 4.82 -10.52
CA GLY A 138 19.13 5.90 -10.78
C GLY A 138 18.49 5.84 -12.17
N ARG A 139 19.23 5.33 -13.18
CA ARG A 139 18.71 5.17 -14.55
C ARG A 139 17.54 4.20 -14.66
N LYS A 140 17.46 3.21 -13.76
CA LYS A 140 16.36 2.23 -13.74
C LYS A 140 15.09 2.76 -13.08
N ILE A 141 15.23 3.70 -12.13
CA ILE A 141 14.13 4.14 -11.29
C ILE A 141 13.70 5.59 -11.54
N ARG A 142 14.49 6.36 -12.27
CA ARG A 142 14.20 7.75 -12.63
C ARG A 142 12.92 7.83 -13.49
N GLY A 143 11.99 8.69 -13.10
CA GLY A 143 10.71 8.89 -13.79
C GLY A 143 9.78 7.69 -13.70
N GLN A 144 10.06 6.73 -12.85
CA GLN A 144 9.26 5.51 -12.76
C GLN A 144 8.19 5.61 -11.68
N THR A 145 7.04 5.04 -12.02
CA THR A 145 6.01 4.71 -11.04
C THR A 145 5.95 3.18 -10.92
N PHE A 146 5.87 2.68 -9.67
CA PHE A 146 5.77 1.25 -9.39
C PHE A 146 4.59 0.94 -8.47
N ASN A 147 3.77 -0.03 -8.86
CA ASN A 147 2.89 -0.72 -7.93
C ASN A 147 3.72 -1.60 -6.99
N VAL A 148 3.34 -1.63 -5.72
CA VAL A 148 4.06 -2.42 -4.71
C VAL A 148 3.06 -3.16 -3.84
N GLY A 149 2.89 -4.44 -4.09
CA GLY A 149 2.03 -5.34 -3.32
C GLY A 149 2.54 -6.77 -3.41
N TYR A 150 2.09 -7.60 -2.48
CA TYR A 150 2.41 -9.02 -2.48
C TYR A 150 1.22 -9.86 -2.96
N GLN A 151 0.12 -9.83 -2.23
CA GLN A 151 -1.05 -10.65 -2.53
C GLN A 151 -2.32 -9.80 -2.57
N ASN A 152 -3.18 -10.13 -3.52
CA ASN A 152 -4.54 -9.61 -3.60
C ASN A 152 -5.47 -10.69 -3.03
N MET A 153 -5.89 -10.55 -1.77
CA MET A 153 -6.72 -11.53 -1.07
C MET A 153 -8.10 -10.98 -0.79
N SER A 154 -9.12 -11.86 -0.77
CA SER A 154 -10.43 -11.47 -0.27
C SER A 154 -10.37 -11.23 1.25
N VAL A 155 -11.23 -10.35 1.75
CA VAL A 155 -11.31 -10.09 3.21
C VAL A 155 -11.65 -11.37 3.97
N MET A 156 -12.44 -12.28 3.37
CA MET A 156 -12.74 -13.58 3.97
C MET A 156 -11.51 -14.49 4.05
N ASP A 157 -10.70 -14.56 2.97
CA ASP A 157 -9.49 -15.37 2.98
C ASP A 157 -8.46 -14.84 3.99
N ILE A 158 -8.35 -13.51 4.13
CA ILE A 158 -7.53 -12.89 5.18
C ILE A 158 -8.05 -13.29 6.57
N ALA A 159 -9.36 -13.27 6.79
CA ALA A 159 -9.94 -13.65 8.08
C ALA A 159 -9.69 -15.13 8.42
N LEU A 160 -9.80 -16.01 7.44
CA LEU A 160 -9.50 -17.44 7.62
C LEU A 160 -8.02 -17.68 7.90
N LEU A 161 -7.13 -16.98 7.19
CA LEU A 161 -5.69 -17.06 7.43
C LEU A 161 -5.33 -16.55 8.83
N VAL A 162 -5.86 -15.41 9.23
CA VAL A 162 -5.66 -14.84 10.57
C VAL A 162 -6.18 -15.81 11.65
N LYS A 163 -7.38 -16.37 11.49
CA LYS A 163 -7.92 -17.37 12.41
C LYS A 163 -6.93 -18.51 12.59
N ARG A 164 -6.49 -19.11 11.48
CA ARG A 164 -5.56 -20.26 11.50
C ARG A 164 -4.27 -19.92 12.25
N VAL A 165 -3.60 -18.85 11.84
CA VAL A 165 -2.30 -18.48 12.42
C VAL A 165 -2.41 -18.14 13.90
N VAL A 166 -3.43 -17.35 14.29
CA VAL A 166 -3.61 -17.01 15.73
C VAL A 166 -3.93 -18.25 16.56
N GLN A 167 -4.70 -19.23 16.05
CA GLN A 167 -4.97 -20.46 16.78
C GLN A 167 -3.72 -21.34 16.90
N GLU A 168 -2.87 -21.41 15.88
CA GLU A 168 -1.59 -22.13 15.92
C GLU A 168 -0.64 -21.49 16.96
N GLU A 169 -0.62 -20.16 17.06
CA GLU A 169 0.24 -19.41 18.00
C GLU A 169 -0.31 -19.32 19.43
N THR A 170 -1.60 -19.64 19.62
CA THR A 170 -2.25 -19.63 20.96
C THR A 170 -2.89 -20.98 21.29
N PRO A 171 -2.09 -22.07 21.40
CA PRO A 171 -2.64 -23.40 21.67
C PRO A 171 -3.30 -23.44 23.06
N GLY A 172 -4.47 -24.09 23.13
CA GLY A 172 -5.24 -24.22 24.36
C GLY A 172 -6.20 -23.06 24.67
N GLU A 173 -6.17 -21.98 23.90
CA GLU A 173 -7.17 -20.93 24.00
C GLU A 173 -8.47 -21.29 23.22
N ALA A 174 -9.56 -20.57 23.56
CA ALA A 174 -10.86 -20.77 22.92
C ALA A 174 -10.81 -20.60 21.40
N ASP A 175 -11.62 -21.38 20.66
CA ASP A 175 -11.73 -21.25 19.21
C ASP A 175 -12.15 -19.85 18.77
N ILE A 176 -11.59 -19.39 17.64
CA ILE A 176 -11.91 -18.09 17.08
C ILE A 176 -13.13 -18.21 16.16
N ARG A 177 -14.17 -17.45 16.46
CA ARG A 177 -15.39 -17.39 15.64
C ARG A 177 -15.27 -16.35 14.55
N ILE A 178 -15.70 -16.70 13.33
CA ILE A 178 -15.85 -15.73 12.23
C ILE A 178 -17.34 -15.44 12.07
N GLU A 179 -17.71 -14.15 12.19
CA GLU A 179 -19.04 -13.67 11.88
C GLU A 179 -19.04 -12.84 10.60
N LYS A 180 -19.89 -13.24 9.64
CA LYS A 180 -20.08 -12.48 8.41
C LYS A 180 -21.25 -11.52 8.57
N CYS A 181 -21.00 -10.23 8.29
CA CYS A 181 -22.02 -9.19 8.25
C CYS A 181 -22.19 -8.67 6.82
N SER A 182 -23.36 -8.14 6.51
CA SER A 182 -23.59 -7.44 5.25
C SER A 182 -22.70 -6.19 5.17
N SER A 183 -22.37 -5.79 3.95
CA SER A 183 -21.65 -4.54 3.69
C SER A 183 -22.13 -3.93 2.39
N ASP A 184 -22.35 -2.63 2.41
CA ASP A 184 -22.67 -1.85 1.22
C ASP A 184 -21.40 -1.47 0.44
N ASP A 185 -20.22 -1.65 1.03
CA ASP A 185 -18.91 -1.39 0.40
C ASP A 185 -18.23 -2.70 -0.02
N LEU A 186 -18.56 -3.14 -1.23
CA LEU A 186 -17.93 -4.30 -1.87
C LEU A 186 -16.84 -3.92 -2.87
N ARG A 187 -16.36 -2.67 -2.85
CA ARG A 187 -15.29 -2.22 -3.75
C ARG A 187 -14.06 -3.09 -3.58
N SER A 188 -13.60 -3.65 -4.68
CA SER A 188 -12.35 -4.40 -4.74
C SER A 188 -11.20 -3.51 -5.20
N TYR A 189 -10.06 -3.70 -4.57
CA TYR A 189 -8.80 -3.11 -4.97
C TYR A 189 -7.84 -4.23 -5.34
N HIS A 190 -7.20 -4.09 -6.47
CA HIS A 190 -6.28 -5.08 -7.01
C HIS A 190 -5.11 -4.37 -7.66
N ILE A 191 -3.89 -4.87 -7.54
CA ILE A 191 -2.72 -4.32 -8.22
C ILE A 191 -1.83 -5.44 -8.76
N ASN A 192 -1.21 -5.17 -9.91
CA ASN A 192 -0.13 -5.96 -10.47
C ASN A 192 1.21 -5.27 -10.15
N SER A 193 2.13 -5.99 -9.54
CA SER A 193 3.47 -5.52 -9.15
C SER A 193 4.59 -6.09 -10.03
N ASP A 194 4.28 -6.63 -11.20
CA ASP A 194 5.26 -7.22 -12.12
C ASP A 194 6.32 -6.23 -12.60
N LYS A 195 5.93 -4.96 -12.76
CA LYS A 195 6.85 -3.94 -13.26
C LYS A 195 8.06 -3.77 -12.34
N ILE A 196 7.84 -3.62 -11.03
CA ILE A 196 8.94 -3.42 -10.07
C ILE A 196 9.84 -4.65 -10.01
N ARG A 197 9.25 -5.86 -10.04
CA ARG A 197 10.01 -7.12 -10.09
C ARG A 197 10.91 -7.19 -11.32
N LYS A 198 10.36 -6.88 -12.51
CA LYS A 198 11.12 -6.91 -13.78
C LYS A 198 12.18 -5.82 -13.86
N THR A 199 11.97 -4.66 -13.26
CA THR A 199 12.87 -3.50 -13.38
C THR A 199 14.05 -3.57 -12.40
N ILE A 200 13.80 -3.92 -11.14
CA ILE A 200 14.81 -3.89 -10.08
C ILE A 200 14.92 -5.21 -9.29
N GLY A 201 14.20 -6.26 -9.70
CA GLY A 201 14.24 -7.57 -9.03
C GLY A 201 13.63 -7.57 -7.63
N PHE A 202 12.81 -6.58 -7.27
CA PHE A 202 12.17 -6.56 -5.96
C PHE A 202 11.04 -7.58 -5.87
N GLU A 203 11.13 -8.47 -4.89
CA GLU A 203 10.09 -9.46 -4.55
C GLU A 203 9.82 -9.42 -3.04
N PRO A 204 8.55 -9.23 -2.63
CA PRO A 204 8.14 -9.36 -1.23
C PRO A 204 8.41 -10.76 -0.68
N LYS A 205 8.73 -10.85 0.62
CA LYS A 205 9.13 -12.11 1.28
C LYS A 205 8.20 -12.50 2.42
N TYR A 206 7.45 -11.55 2.98
CA TYR A 206 6.65 -11.75 4.18
C TYR A 206 5.14 -11.75 3.91
#